data_ad19690a786ad8f9f3a8b92d36d173af
#
_entry.id   ad19690a786ad8f9f3a8b92d36d173af
#
_cell.length_a   1.000
_cell.length_b   1.000
_cell.length_c   1.000
_cell.angle_alpha   90.00
_cell.angle_beta   90.00
_cell.angle_gamma   90.00
#
_symmetry.space_group_name_H-M   'P 1'
#
loop_
_entity.id
_entity.type
_entity.pdbx_description
1 polymer ?
#
loop_
_entity_poly.entity_id
_entity_poly.type
_entity_poly.pdbx_seq_one_letter_code
_entity_poly.pdbx_strand_id
1 'polypeptide(L)'
;MRVLADVGPDFGIEQVAVEAGVTKPVLYRHFSDKADLVEAMGERATEILLDRLIPALNSEEAPLPRIRKSIDAFFGTLDEYPNLYWVLARHTPIDGRGPDVVREDKEIIATALSAMLGDYLRAFGLDSGPAEPWAYGVVGFVQNTAEWWLERRSMSRESVVEYLTMLVWAAIDGFAREHDVLIDPNVPLEINKVIQLHAGDVRAPVVRPGSTSGPGVGRASIDRAVRSPER
;
A
#
# COMPACT_ATOMS: atom_id res chain seq x y z
N MET A 1 -19.31 -8.65 -14.37
CA MET A 1 -19.30 -7.91 -13.11
C MET A 1 -20.62 -7.98 -12.35
N ARG A 2 -21.79 -7.61 -12.94
CA ARG A 2 -23.10 -7.64 -12.25
C ARG A 2 -23.48 -9.04 -11.75
N VAL A 3 -23.27 -10.11 -12.54
CA VAL A 3 -23.55 -11.48 -12.10
C VAL A 3 -22.80 -11.85 -10.82
N LEU A 4 -21.54 -11.39 -10.68
CA LEU A 4 -20.77 -11.62 -9.45
C LEU A 4 -21.32 -10.87 -8.24
N ALA A 5 -21.84 -9.66 -8.45
CA ALA A 5 -22.48 -8.90 -7.39
C ALA A 5 -23.74 -9.61 -6.88
N ASP A 6 -24.53 -10.19 -7.79
CA ASP A 6 -25.85 -10.76 -7.50
C ASP A 6 -25.79 -12.23 -7.06
N VAL A 7 -24.91 -13.03 -7.69
CA VAL A 7 -24.85 -14.50 -7.51
C VAL A 7 -23.67 -14.94 -6.64
N GLY A 8 -22.63 -14.11 -6.57
CA GLY A 8 -21.43 -14.44 -5.83
C GLY A 8 -20.40 -15.28 -6.63
N PRO A 9 -19.37 -15.83 -5.95
CA PRO A 9 -18.24 -16.49 -6.61
C PRO A 9 -18.56 -17.81 -7.32
N ASP A 10 -19.69 -18.44 -6.96
CA ASP A 10 -20.09 -19.74 -7.52
C ASP A 10 -20.99 -19.63 -8.77
N PHE A 11 -20.92 -18.50 -9.48
CA PHE A 11 -21.72 -18.24 -10.69
C PHE A 11 -21.52 -19.30 -11.78
N GLY A 12 -22.58 -19.53 -12.53
CA GLY A 12 -22.58 -20.38 -13.74
C GLY A 12 -22.45 -19.55 -15.04
N ILE A 13 -21.89 -20.17 -16.10
CA ILE A 13 -21.78 -19.53 -17.42
C ILE A 13 -23.16 -19.12 -17.98
N GLU A 14 -24.22 -19.91 -17.69
CA GLU A 14 -25.59 -19.58 -18.10
C GLU A 14 -26.07 -18.26 -17.54
N GLN A 15 -25.76 -17.97 -16.28
CA GLN A 15 -26.12 -16.72 -15.60
C GLN A 15 -25.42 -15.52 -16.24
N VAL A 16 -24.15 -15.69 -16.64
CA VAL A 16 -23.40 -14.66 -17.36
C VAL A 16 -24.00 -14.40 -18.74
N ALA A 17 -24.36 -15.47 -19.47
CA ALA A 17 -24.98 -15.34 -20.78
C ALA A 17 -26.34 -14.60 -20.70
N VAL A 18 -27.17 -14.93 -19.73
CA VAL A 18 -28.47 -14.28 -19.49
C VAL A 18 -28.26 -12.80 -19.16
N GLU A 19 -27.36 -12.46 -18.24
CA GLU A 19 -27.09 -11.08 -17.85
C GLU A 19 -26.49 -10.25 -19.00
N ALA A 20 -25.64 -10.88 -19.82
CA ALA A 20 -25.09 -10.24 -21.02
C ALA A 20 -26.10 -10.13 -22.20
N GLY A 21 -27.28 -10.70 -22.07
CA GLY A 21 -28.25 -10.71 -23.13
C GLY A 21 -27.88 -11.53 -24.38
N VAL A 22 -27.00 -12.55 -24.17
CA VAL A 22 -26.51 -13.40 -25.24
C VAL A 22 -26.83 -14.86 -24.97
N THR A 23 -26.73 -15.72 -26.01
CA THR A 23 -26.86 -17.16 -25.82
C THR A 23 -25.54 -17.80 -25.37
N LYS A 24 -25.61 -18.94 -24.67
CA LYS A 24 -24.44 -19.72 -24.24
C LYS A 24 -23.45 -20.02 -25.40
N PRO A 25 -23.88 -20.42 -26.61
CA PRO A 25 -22.99 -20.57 -27.75
C PRO A 25 -22.28 -19.29 -28.20
N VAL A 26 -22.90 -18.13 -28.02
CA VAL A 26 -22.28 -16.84 -28.31
C VAL A 26 -21.17 -16.55 -27.29
N LEU A 27 -21.45 -16.81 -26.01
CA LEU A 27 -20.42 -16.65 -24.95
C LEU A 27 -19.22 -17.55 -25.21
N TYR A 28 -19.41 -18.82 -25.54
CA TYR A 28 -18.33 -19.78 -25.85
C TYR A 28 -17.55 -19.48 -27.12
N ARG A 29 -18.00 -18.57 -27.98
CA ARG A 29 -17.18 -18.06 -29.10
C ARG A 29 -16.13 -17.06 -28.64
N HIS A 30 -16.33 -16.42 -27.49
CA HIS A 30 -15.44 -15.41 -26.91
C HIS A 30 -14.56 -15.99 -25.82
N PHE A 31 -15.06 -16.98 -25.08
CA PHE A 31 -14.36 -17.61 -23.96
C PHE A 31 -14.40 -19.12 -24.15
N SER A 32 -13.25 -19.76 -24.16
CA SER A 32 -13.12 -21.20 -24.36
C SER A 32 -13.77 -22.02 -23.23
N ASP A 33 -13.68 -21.51 -22.02
CA ASP A 33 -14.26 -22.13 -20.83
C ASP A 33 -14.54 -21.07 -19.71
N LYS A 34 -14.89 -21.57 -18.50
CA LYS A 34 -15.12 -20.70 -17.34
C LYS A 34 -13.82 -20.05 -16.83
N ALA A 35 -12.69 -20.74 -16.98
CA ALA A 35 -11.40 -20.21 -16.51
C ALA A 35 -10.97 -19.00 -17.34
N ASP A 36 -11.08 -19.09 -18.68
CA ASP A 36 -10.82 -18.02 -19.63
C ASP A 36 -11.73 -16.78 -19.34
N LEU A 37 -13.02 -17.03 -19.05
CA LEU A 37 -13.92 -15.95 -18.62
C LEU A 37 -13.48 -15.31 -17.29
N VAL A 38 -13.05 -16.10 -16.31
CA VAL A 38 -12.57 -15.59 -15.00
C VAL A 38 -11.28 -14.79 -15.18
N GLU A 39 -10.38 -15.24 -16.05
CA GLU A 39 -9.15 -14.53 -16.41
C GLU A 39 -9.47 -13.14 -16.99
N ALA A 40 -10.31 -13.07 -18.01
CA ALA A 40 -10.75 -11.80 -18.59
C ALA A 40 -11.47 -10.87 -17.59
N MET A 41 -12.19 -11.46 -16.62
CA MET A 41 -12.78 -10.69 -15.52
C MET A 41 -11.72 -10.16 -14.56
N GLY A 42 -10.66 -10.93 -14.34
CA GLY A 42 -9.50 -10.53 -13.55
C GLY A 42 -8.77 -9.35 -14.20
N GLU A 43 -8.41 -9.47 -15.49
CA GLU A 43 -7.79 -8.38 -16.24
C GLU A 43 -8.62 -7.07 -16.13
N ARG A 44 -9.95 -7.19 -16.27
CA ARG A 44 -10.84 -6.02 -16.14
C ARG A 44 -10.86 -5.46 -14.72
N ALA A 45 -10.74 -6.29 -13.69
CA ALA A 45 -10.65 -5.86 -12.30
C ALA A 45 -9.34 -5.09 -12.05
N THR A 46 -8.23 -5.62 -12.56
CA THR A 46 -6.92 -4.97 -12.55
C THR A 46 -6.98 -3.59 -13.17
N GLU A 47 -7.55 -3.48 -14.39
CA GLU A 47 -7.73 -2.18 -15.05
C GLU A 47 -8.49 -1.19 -14.16
N ILE A 48 -9.63 -1.59 -13.61
CA ILE A 48 -10.45 -0.73 -12.73
C ILE A 48 -9.67 -0.29 -11.48
N LEU A 49 -8.92 -1.21 -10.89
CA LEU A 49 -8.11 -0.91 -9.72
C LEU A 49 -6.99 0.07 -10.06
N LEU A 50 -6.21 -0.20 -11.11
CA LEU A 50 -5.08 0.63 -11.50
C LEU A 50 -5.52 2.01 -11.99
N ASP A 51 -6.63 2.12 -12.71
CA ASP A 51 -7.23 3.40 -13.14
C ASP A 51 -7.54 4.33 -11.96
N ARG A 52 -7.85 3.78 -10.79
CA ARG A 52 -8.13 4.55 -9.57
C ARG A 52 -6.88 4.78 -8.71
N LEU A 53 -6.07 3.76 -8.57
CA LEU A 53 -4.94 3.75 -7.63
C LEU A 53 -3.74 4.54 -8.17
N ILE A 54 -3.38 4.36 -9.44
CA ILE A 54 -2.20 5.03 -10.02
C ILE A 54 -2.31 6.56 -9.98
N PRO A 55 -3.44 7.19 -10.35
CA PRO A 55 -3.61 8.63 -10.18
C PRO A 55 -3.56 9.08 -8.71
N ALA A 56 -4.05 8.27 -7.78
CA ALA A 56 -3.99 8.59 -6.35
C ALA A 56 -2.54 8.54 -5.83
N LEU A 57 -1.76 7.54 -6.21
CA LEU A 57 -0.33 7.41 -5.88
C LEU A 57 0.51 8.56 -6.47
N ASN A 58 0.21 8.98 -7.70
CA ASN A 58 0.93 10.04 -8.40
C ASN A 58 0.37 11.44 -8.16
N SER A 59 -0.57 11.62 -7.23
CA SER A 59 -1.14 12.94 -6.94
C SER A 59 -0.07 13.86 -6.33
N GLU A 60 -0.17 15.15 -6.64
CA GLU A 60 0.68 16.21 -6.07
C GLU A 60 0.25 16.63 -4.65
N GLU A 61 -0.70 15.91 -4.06
CA GLU A 61 -1.17 16.15 -2.71
C GLU A 61 -0.07 15.93 -1.66
N ALA A 62 -0.25 16.52 -0.49
CA ALA A 62 0.62 16.28 0.65
C ALA A 62 0.68 14.78 1.03
N PRO A 63 1.74 14.32 1.72
CA PRO A 63 1.96 12.90 1.98
C PRO A 63 0.79 12.18 2.63
N LEU A 64 0.22 12.76 3.70
CA LEU A 64 -0.84 12.12 4.45
C LEU A 64 -2.16 12.00 3.67
N PRO A 65 -2.70 13.08 3.02
CA PRO A 65 -3.83 12.97 2.11
C PRO A 65 -3.61 11.98 0.97
N ARG A 66 -2.41 11.95 0.37
CA ARG A 66 -2.07 11.04 -0.72
C ARG A 66 -2.09 9.58 -0.29
N ILE A 67 -1.52 9.24 0.88
CA ILE A 67 -1.59 7.89 1.46
C ILE A 67 -3.04 7.50 1.66
N ARG A 68 -3.84 8.36 2.30
CA ARG A 68 -5.26 8.11 2.54
C ARG A 68 -6.04 7.85 1.25
N LYS A 69 -5.85 8.70 0.25
CA LYS A 69 -6.51 8.60 -1.06
C LYS A 69 -6.15 7.31 -1.79
N SER A 70 -4.88 6.90 -1.72
CA SER A 70 -4.42 5.65 -2.32
C SER A 70 -5.04 4.41 -1.65
N ILE A 71 -5.05 4.39 -0.31
CA ILE A 71 -5.69 3.31 0.45
C ILE A 71 -7.21 3.30 0.20
N ASP A 72 -7.87 4.46 0.19
CA ASP A 72 -9.31 4.55 -0.07
C ASP A 72 -9.68 4.13 -1.50
N ALA A 73 -8.86 4.43 -2.50
CA ALA A 73 -9.05 3.96 -3.88
C ALA A 73 -9.01 2.43 -3.97
N PHE A 74 -8.10 1.78 -3.26
CA PHE A 74 -8.01 0.33 -3.18
C PHE A 74 -9.24 -0.26 -2.48
N PHE A 75 -9.54 0.18 -1.26
CA PHE A 75 -10.69 -0.30 -0.49
C PHE A 75 -12.03 -0.01 -1.17
N GLY A 76 -12.16 1.14 -1.83
CA GLY A 76 -13.35 1.50 -2.59
C GLY A 76 -13.61 0.55 -3.77
N THR A 77 -12.56 0.09 -4.45
CA THR A 77 -12.67 -0.90 -5.52
C THR A 77 -13.12 -2.26 -4.97
N LEU A 78 -12.56 -2.69 -3.84
CA LEU A 78 -12.96 -3.93 -3.19
C LEU A 78 -14.38 -3.87 -2.61
N ASP A 79 -14.80 -2.72 -2.12
CA ASP A 79 -16.15 -2.52 -1.58
C ASP A 79 -17.23 -2.55 -2.68
N GLU A 80 -16.89 -2.02 -3.86
CA GLU A 80 -17.77 -2.03 -5.03
C GLU A 80 -17.87 -3.44 -5.66
N TYR A 81 -16.79 -4.24 -5.60
CA TYR A 81 -16.71 -5.56 -6.25
C TYR A 81 -16.22 -6.66 -5.29
N PRO A 82 -16.84 -6.88 -4.12
CA PRO A 82 -16.31 -7.80 -3.10
C PRO A 82 -16.24 -9.25 -3.57
N ASN A 83 -17.23 -9.71 -4.33
CA ASN A 83 -17.27 -11.07 -4.85
C ASN A 83 -16.22 -11.34 -5.94
N LEU A 84 -15.83 -10.31 -6.68
CA LEU A 84 -14.78 -10.42 -7.69
C LEU A 84 -13.42 -10.74 -7.05
N TYR A 85 -13.07 -10.05 -5.97
CA TYR A 85 -11.86 -10.34 -5.21
C TYR A 85 -11.80 -11.83 -4.81
N TRP A 86 -12.90 -12.35 -4.25
CA TRP A 86 -12.95 -13.75 -3.82
C TRP A 86 -12.88 -14.75 -4.99
N VAL A 87 -13.44 -14.41 -6.15
CA VAL A 87 -13.30 -15.24 -7.36
C VAL A 87 -11.84 -15.31 -7.78
N LEU A 88 -11.16 -14.18 -7.85
CA LEU A 88 -9.75 -14.11 -8.26
C LEU A 88 -8.82 -14.79 -7.24
N ALA A 89 -9.01 -14.54 -5.95
CA ALA A 89 -8.22 -15.15 -4.88
C ALA A 89 -8.39 -16.69 -4.79
N ARG A 90 -9.57 -17.22 -5.16
CA ARG A 90 -9.84 -18.69 -5.17
C ARG A 90 -9.41 -19.38 -6.46
N HIS A 91 -9.25 -18.65 -7.56
CA HIS A 91 -8.79 -19.19 -8.84
C HIS A 91 -7.27 -19.16 -8.98
N THR A 92 -6.54 -19.30 -7.86
CA THR A 92 -5.11 -19.60 -7.93
C THR A 92 -4.95 -20.89 -8.76
N PRO A 93 -4.08 -20.88 -9.79
CA PRO A 93 -3.93 -22.04 -10.68
C PRO A 93 -3.56 -23.28 -9.87
N ILE A 94 -4.39 -24.32 -9.93
CA ILE A 94 -4.19 -25.59 -9.17
C ILE A 94 -2.86 -26.27 -9.58
N ASP A 95 -2.34 -25.96 -10.76
CA ASP A 95 -1.09 -26.52 -11.31
C ASP A 95 -0.01 -25.47 -11.64
N GLY A 96 -0.11 -24.24 -11.12
CA GLY A 96 0.83 -23.15 -11.46
C GLY A 96 0.76 -22.73 -12.94
N ARG A 97 -0.28 -23.11 -13.66
CA ARG A 97 -0.54 -22.77 -15.05
C ARG A 97 -1.74 -21.84 -15.13
N GLY A 98 -1.49 -20.59 -15.38
CA GLY A 98 -2.49 -19.53 -15.49
C GLY A 98 -2.05 -18.25 -14.78
N PRO A 99 -2.57 -17.10 -15.16
CA PRO A 99 -2.21 -15.85 -14.52
C PRO A 99 -2.73 -15.84 -13.07
N ASP A 100 -1.85 -15.53 -12.16
CA ASP A 100 -2.19 -15.17 -10.79
C ASP A 100 -2.43 -13.65 -10.75
N VAL A 101 -3.63 -13.24 -11.14
CA VAL A 101 -4.01 -11.83 -11.29
C VAL A 101 -3.75 -11.04 -10.00
N VAL A 102 -4.06 -11.63 -8.85
CA VAL A 102 -3.83 -10.96 -7.54
C VAL A 102 -2.33 -10.76 -7.29
N ARG A 103 -1.49 -11.70 -7.69
CA ARG A 103 -0.04 -11.58 -7.58
C ARG A 103 0.52 -10.57 -8.56
N GLU A 104 0.04 -10.55 -9.80
CA GLU A 104 0.44 -9.61 -10.84
C GLU A 104 0.08 -8.18 -10.46
N ASP A 105 -1.13 -7.92 -9.97
CA ASP A 105 -1.55 -6.62 -9.45
C ASP A 105 -0.63 -6.14 -8.32
N LYS A 106 -0.31 -7.04 -7.40
CA LYS A 106 0.59 -6.76 -6.29
C LYS A 106 1.98 -6.34 -6.78
N GLU A 107 2.53 -7.03 -7.78
CA GLU A 107 3.83 -6.73 -8.36
C GLU A 107 3.83 -5.38 -9.07
N ILE A 108 2.79 -5.05 -9.84
CA ILE A 108 2.64 -3.76 -10.52
C ILE A 108 2.60 -2.62 -9.51
N ILE A 109 1.75 -2.73 -8.49
CA ILE A 109 1.58 -1.71 -7.46
C ILE A 109 2.86 -1.55 -6.62
N ALA A 110 3.47 -2.66 -6.20
CA ALA A 110 4.72 -2.63 -5.43
C ALA A 110 5.86 -2.03 -6.22
N THR A 111 5.98 -2.31 -7.53
CA THR A 111 7.00 -1.72 -8.39
C THR A 111 6.82 -0.20 -8.52
N ALA A 112 5.59 0.28 -8.75
CA ALA A 112 5.30 1.71 -8.83
C ALA A 112 5.60 2.41 -7.49
N LEU A 113 5.20 1.81 -6.38
CA LEU A 113 5.46 2.35 -5.04
C LEU A 113 6.96 2.33 -4.70
N SER A 114 7.70 1.28 -5.08
CA SER A 114 9.16 1.18 -4.90
C SER A 114 9.89 2.28 -5.65
N ALA A 115 9.53 2.54 -6.90
CA ALA A 115 10.11 3.63 -7.68
C ALA A 115 9.89 4.98 -6.98
N MET A 116 8.66 5.27 -6.57
CA MET A 116 8.30 6.50 -5.87
C MET A 116 9.07 6.64 -4.53
N LEU A 117 9.10 5.61 -3.70
CA LEU A 117 9.85 5.64 -2.43
C LEU A 117 11.35 5.84 -2.66
N GLY A 118 11.92 5.15 -3.67
CA GLY A 118 13.32 5.31 -4.03
C GLY A 118 13.67 6.74 -4.46
N ASP A 119 12.78 7.41 -5.21
CA ASP A 119 12.96 8.81 -5.60
C ASP A 119 12.94 9.74 -4.38
N TYR A 120 12.03 9.56 -3.43
CA TYR A 120 11.99 10.33 -2.20
C TYR A 120 13.23 10.10 -1.33
N LEU A 121 13.63 8.85 -1.12
CA LEU A 121 14.82 8.54 -0.33
C LEU A 121 16.07 9.21 -0.93
N ARG A 122 16.26 9.12 -2.25
CA ARG A 122 17.35 9.80 -2.94
C ARG A 122 17.27 11.32 -2.84
N ALA A 123 16.08 11.90 -2.96
CA ALA A 123 15.88 13.34 -2.83
C ALA A 123 16.23 13.86 -1.43
N PHE A 124 16.03 13.02 -0.39
CA PHE A 124 16.46 13.33 0.98
C PHE A 124 17.93 12.96 1.26
N GLY A 125 18.68 12.46 0.27
CA GLY A 125 20.07 12.03 0.44
C GLY A 125 20.23 10.73 1.23
N LEU A 126 19.16 9.92 1.31
CA LEU A 126 19.13 8.65 2.03
C LEU A 126 19.39 7.46 1.11
N ASP A 127 19.82 6.33 1.69
CA ASP A 127 19.92 5.08 0.96
C ASP A 127 18.56 4.63 0.43
N SER A 128 18.47 4.34 -0.88
CA SER A 128 17.24 3.89 -1.52
C SER A 128 17.05 2.37 -1.51
N GLY A 129 17.99 1.61 -0.97
CA GLY A 129 17.92 0.15 -0.88
C GLY A 129 16.65 -0.39 -0.21
N PRO A 130 16.13 0.26 0.83
CA PRO A 130 14.89 -0.16 1.49
C PRO A 130 13.60 0.03 0.66
N ALA A 131 13.61 0.79 -0.42
CA ALA A 131 12.40 1.16 -1.16
C ALA A 131 11.59 -0.04 -1.63
N GLU A 132 12.24 -1.05 -2.22
CA GLU A 132 11.56 -2.23 -2.73
C GLU A 132 10.95 -3.11 -1.61
N PRO A 133 11.70 -3.57 -0.59
CA PRO A 133 11.10 -4.37 0.47
C PRO A 133 10.01 -3.63 1.24
N TRP A 134 10.12 -2.30 1.41
CA TRP A 134 9.06 -1.51 2.04
C TRP A 134 7.82 -1.41 1.18
N ALA A 135 7.96 -1.22 -0.14
CA ALA A 135 6.83 -1.20 -1.06
C ALA A 135 6.05 -2.52 -1.00
N TYR A 136 6.75 -3.66 -1.09
CA TYR A 136 6.13 -4.99 -0.95
C TYR A 136 5.49 -5.19 0.43
N GLY A 137 6.16 -4.71 1.49
CA GLY A 137 5.63 -4.76 2.87
C GLY A 137 4.32 -3.98 3.01
N VAL A 138 4.27 -2.74 2.53
CA VAL A 138 3.07 -1.88 2.58
C VAL A 138 1.93 -2.48 1.75
N VAL A 139 2.21 -2.91 0.52
CA VAL A 139 1.20 -3.53 -0.35
C VAL A 139 0.63 -4.79 0.30
N GLY A 140 1.49 -5.68 0.82
CA GLY A 140 1.05 -6.89 1.51
C GLY A 140 0.25 -6.59 2.79
N PHE A 141 0.67 -5.59 3.56
CA PHE A 141 -0.04 -5.16 4.76
C PHE A 141 -1.44 -4.63 4.46
N VAL A 142 -1.56 -3.74 3.46
CA VAL A 142 -2.85 -3.18 3.03
C VAL A 142 -3.76 -4.28 2.48
N GLN A 143 -3.23 -5.18 1.66
CA GLN A 143 -3.98 -6.29 1.07
C GLN A 143 -4.50 -7.27 2.13
N ASN A 144 -3.65 -7.75 3.04
CA ASN A 144 -4.08 -8.65 4.12
C ASN A 144 -5.14 -8.01 5.02
N THR A 145 -5.03 -6.71 5.27
CA THR A 145 -6.05 -5.98 6.04
C THR A 145 -7.36 -5.88 5.28
N ALA A 146 -7.31 -5.71 3.97
CA ALA A 146 -8.50 -5.67 3.13
C ALA A 146 -9.21 -7.04 3.07
N GLU A 147 -8.47 -8.14 2.98
CA GLU A 147 -9.03 -9.50 3.10
C GLU A 147 -9.76 -9.69 4.41
N TRP A 148 -9.08 -9.38 5.52
CA TRP A 148 -9.69 -9.42 6.84
C TRP A 148 -10.96 -8.55 6.93
N TRP A 149 -10.93 -7.34 6.36
CA TRP A 149 -12.08 -6.43 6.38
C TRP A 149 -13.23 -6.95 5.52
N LEU A 150 -12.96 -7.49 4.33
CA LEU A 150 -13.98 -8.10 3.46
C LEU A 150 -14.68 -9.28 4.13
N GLU A 151 -13.94 -10.11 4.87
CA GLU A 151 -14.50 -11.27 5.59
C GLU A 151 -15.38 -10.86 6.77
N ARG A 152 -14.95 -9.87 7.54
CA ARG A 152 -15.56 -9.55 8.83
C ARG A 152 -16.54 -8.40 8.80
N ARG A 153 -16.28 -7.40 7.96
CA ARG A 153 -17.11 -6.18 7.89
C ARG A 153 -17.43 -5.58 9.26
N SER A 154 -16.51 -5.70 10.22
CA SER A 154 -16.70 -5.30 11.62
C SER A 154 -16.58 -3.80 11.86
N MET A 155 -16.10 -3.04 10.86
CA MET A 155 -15.99 -1.59 10.88
C MET A 155 -16.26 -0.99 9.50
N SER A 156 -16.49 0.33 9.45
CA SER A 156 -16.71 1.03 8.19
C SER A 156 -15.43 1.10 7.33
N ARG A 157 -15.57 1.32 6.02
CA ARG A 157 -14.45 1.55 5.11
C ARG A 157 -13.62 2.75 5.56
N GLU A 158 -14.26 3.83 5.95
CA GLU A 158 -13.61 5.05 6.42
C GLU A 158 -12.72 4.79 7.62
N SER A 159 -13.18 3.96 8.57
CA SER A 159 -12.41 3.63 9.78
C SER A 159 -11.17 2.80 9.47
N VAL A 160 -11.29 1.76 8.65
CA VAL A 160 -10.11 0.94 8.29
C VAL A 160 -9.11 1.72 7.45
N VAL A 161 -9.57 2.56 6.53
CA VAL A 161 -8.70 3.46 5.74
C VAL A 161 -7.96 4.43 6.65
N GLU A 162 -8.64 5.03 7.64
CA GLU A 162 -8.02 5.93 8.60
C GLU A 162 -6.91 5.23 9.41
N TYR A 163 -7.19 4.06 9.98
CA TYR A 163 -6.20 3.31 10.77
C TYR A 163 -4.99 2.88 9.96
N LEU A 164 -5.19 2.44 8.72
CA LEU A 164 -4.10 2.10 7.81
C LEU A 164 -3.27 3.33 7.44
N THR A 165 -3.94 4.46 7.16
CA THR A 165 -3.28 5.73 6.86
C THR A 165 -2.37 6.16 8.01
N MET A 166 -2.89 6.12 9.25
CA MET A 166 -2.12 6.47 10.44
C MET A 166 -0.89 5.58 10.61
N LEU A 167 -1.04 4.27 10.40
CA LEU A 167 0.05 3.32 10.59
C LEU A 167 1.14 3.46 9.52
N VAL A 168 0.74 3.60 8.25
CA VAL A 168 1.68 3.83 7.14
C VAL A 168 2.41 5.17 7.34
N TRP A 169 1.69 6.22 7.71
CA TRP A 169 2.31 7.51 8.00
C TRP A 169 3.28 7.43 9.17
N ALA A 170 2.90 6.79 10.27
CA ALA A 170 3.78 6.65 11.45
C ALA A 170 5.10 5.93 11.11
N ALA A 171 5.06 4.93 10.23
CA ALA A 171 6.27 4.25 9.77
C ALA A 171 7.17 5.18 8.95
N ILE A 172 6.61 5.98 8.04
CA ILE A 172 7.35 6.94 7.22
C ILE A 172 7.95 8.05 8.09
N ASP A 173 7.13 8.68 8.94
CA ASP A 173 7.55 9.79 9.82
C ASP A 173 8.60 9.32 10.84
N GLY A 174 8.43 8.13 11.42
CA GLY A 174 9.39 7.55 12.35
C GLY A 174 10.75 7.32 11.70
N PHE A 175 10.79 6.73 10.51
CA PHE A 175 12.03 6.54 9.76
C PHE A 175 12.67 7.87 9.36
N ALA A 176 11.89 8.82 8.84
CA ALA A 176 12.39 10.13 8.44
C ALA A 176 13.07 10.86 9.63
N ARG A 177 12.40 10.86 10.79
CA ARG A 177 12.95 11.48 12.01
C ARG A 177 14.23 10.82 12.53
N GLU A 178 14.36 9.50 12.40
CA GLU A 178 15.58 8.79 12.76
C GLU A 178 16.80 9.24 11.92
N HIS A 179 16.52 9.75 10.72
CA HIS A 179 17.53 10.27 9.77
C HIS A 179 17.57 11.80 9.73
N ASP A 180 17.07 12.50 10.76
CA ASP A 180 17.03 13.95 10.87
C ASP A 180 16.22 14.65 9.74
N VAL A 181 15.31 13.93 9.09
CA VAL A 181 14.39 14.46 8.06
C VAL A 181 13.03 14.74 8.72
N LEU A 182 12.56 15.99 8.62
CA LEU A 182 11.24 16.40 9.08
C LEU A 182 10.32 16.59 7.87
N ILE A 183 9.27 15.81 7.81
CA ILE A 183 8.26 15.89 6.76
C ILE A 183 6.97 16.42 7.35
N ASP A 184 6.44 17.53 6.79
CA ASP A 184 5.10 17.99 7.15
C ASP A 184 4.06 17.11 6.42
N PRO A 185 3.18 16.40 7.14
CA PRO A 185 2.20 15.51 6.53
C PRO A 185 1.19 16.22 5.62
N ASN A 186 1.02 17.54 5.80
CA ASN A 186 0.00 18.34 5.13
C ASN A 186 0.58 19.30 4.08
N VAL A 187 1.88 19.26 3.82
CA VAL A 187 2.56 20.09 2.81
C VAL A 187 3.06 19.17 1.67
N PRO A 188 2.72 19.47 0.40
CA PRO A 188 3.23 18.70 -0.73
C PRO A 188 4.77 18.64 -0.77
N LEU A 189 5.30 17.47 -1.05
CA LEU A 189 6.74 17.27 -1.19
C LEU A 189 7.17 17.65 -2.62
N GLU A 190 7.90 18.75 -2.75
CA GLU A 190 8.46 19.18 -4.02
C GLU A 190 9.87 18.57 -4.19
N ILE A 191 9.96 17.39 -4.81
CA ILE A 191 11.24 16.67 -5.01
C ILE A 191 12.29 17.56 -5.65
N ASN A 192 11.92 18.35 -6.65
CA ASN A 192 12.83 19.26 -7.33
C ASN A 192 13.41 20.36 -6.42
N LYS A 193 12.68 20.82 -5.41
CA LYS A 193 13.18 21.76 -4.41
C LYS A 193 14.11 21.11 -3.39
N VAL A 194 13.84 19.87 -3.00
CA VAL A 194 14.71 19.12 -2.08
C VAL A 194 16.09 18.90 -2.71
N ILE A 195 16.18 18.55 -3.99
CA ILE A 195 17.43 18.40 -4.71
C ILE A 195 18.20 19.75 -4.78
N GLN A 196 17.51 20.88 -4.98
CA GLN A 196 18.13 22.21 -5.02
C GLN A 196 18.65 22.66 -3.65
N LEU A 197 17.96 22.34 -2.55
CA LEU A 197 18.40 22.66 -1.18
C LEU A 197 19.70 21.94 -0.81
N HIS A 198 19.89 20.69 -1.24
CA HIS A 198 21.13 19.94 -1.02
C HIS A 198 22.31 20.43 -1.90
N ALA A 199 22.03 21.00 -3.05
CA ALA A 199 23.05 21.53 -3.96
C ALA A 199 23.51 22.98 -3.66
N GLY A 200 22.67 23.76 -2.95
CA GLY A 200 22.89 25.21 -2.76
C GLY A 200 23.08 25.68 -1.32
N ASP A 201 22.68 24.90 -0.31
CA ASP A 201 22.58 25.42 1.06
C ASP A 201 23.23 24.49 2.12
N VAL A 202 24.56 24.49 2.14
CA VAL A 202 25.34 23.93 3.27
C VAL A 202 25.19 24.83 4.53
N ARG A 203 24.31 25.83 4.52
CA ARG A 203 24.07 26.76 5.64
C ARG A 203 22.60 27.13 5.84
N ALA A 204 21.75 26.14 6.18
CA ALA A 204 20.54 26.46 6.90
C ALA A 204 20.70 25.97 8.34
N PRO A 205 20.39 26.80 9.36
CA PRO A 205 20.52 26.36 10.75
C PRO A 205 19.43 25.29 10.99
N VAL A 206 19.86 24.05 11.25
CA VAL A 206 19.01 23.04 11.85
C VAL A 206 18.51 23.62 13.17
N VAL A 207 17.23 23.98 13.23
CA VAL A 207 16.57 24.30 14.49
C VAL A 207 16.48 23.00 15.28
N ARG A 208 17.48 22.70 16.07
CA ARG A 208 17.42 21.63 17.07
C ARG A 208 16.38 22.05 18.09
N PRO A 209 15.35 21.24 18.39
CA PRO A 209 14.50 21.50 19.53
C PRO A 209 15.39 21.64 20.77
N GLY A 210 15.24 22.78 21.47
CA GLY A 210 16.16 23.27 22.47
C GLY A 210 16.66 22.22 23.46
N SER A 211 17.95 22.06 23.56
CA SER A 211 18.61 21.49 24.71
C SER A 211 18.37 22.48 25.87
N THR A 212 17.34 22.22 26.67
CA THR A 212 17.23 22.83 27.98
C THR A 212 18.40 22.30 28.82
N SER A 213 19.38 23.14 29.00
CA SER A 213 20.47 22.96 29.97
C SER A 213 19.87 22.84 31.36
N GLY A 214 19.62 21.62 31.82
CA GLY A 214 19.42 21.33 33.23
C GLY A 214 20.77 21.34 33.94
N PRO A 215 20.85 21.85 35.20
CA PRO A 215 22.13 21.97 35.90
C PRO A 215 22.74 20.61 36.18
N GLY A 216 24.08 20.53 36.00
CA GLY A 216 24.87 19.35 36.15
C GLY A 216 24.69 18.63 37.48
N VAL A 217 24.35 17.37 37.43
CA VAL A 217 24.52 16.43 38.54
C VAL A 217 25.80 15.65 38.27
N GLY A 218 26.74 15.82 39.22
CA GLY A 218 28.10 15.36 39.12
C GLY A 218 28.22 13.84 38.90
N ARG A 219 29.16 13.51 38.04
CA ARG A 219 29.71 12.18 37.81
C ARG A 219 30.58 11.79 39.01
N ALA A 220 29.94 11.26 40.07
CA ALA A 220 30.69 10.58 41.16
C ALA A 220 29.74 9.62 41.89
N SER A 221 29.98 8.34 41.80
CA SER A 221 29.40 7.24 42.58
C SER A 221 28.60 6.18 41.79
N ILE A 222 29.19 5.57 40.79
CA ILE A 222 28.78 4.20 40.39
C ILE A 222 30.06 3.39 40.05
N ASP A 223 31.06 3.40 40.94
CA ASP A 223 32.26 2.56 40.79
C ASP A 223 32.56 1.77 42.06
N ARG A 224 31.48 1.34 42.77
CA ARG A 224 31.67 0.59 44.01
C ARG A 224 30.57 -0.44 44.31
N ALA A 225 30.29 -1.31 43.36
CA ALA A 225 29.43 -2.48 43.64
C ALA A 225 29.66 -3.65 42.68
N VAL A 226 30.92 -3.90 42.24
CA VAL A 226 31.30 -5.18 41.62
C VAL A 226 32.68 -5.56 42.13
N ARG A 227 32.76 -6.04 43.35
CA ARG A 227 33.76 -6.99 43.79
C ARG A 227 33.18 -7.85 44.89
N SER A 228 32.99 -9.11 44.53
CA SER A 228 32.78 -10.26 45.42
C SER A 228 33.77 -10.31 46.59
N PRO A 229 33.47 -11.12 47.64
CA PRO A 229 34.25 -12.34 47.72
C PRO A 229 33.48 -13.61 48.06
N GLU A 230 34.03 -14.68 47.55
CA GLU A 230 33.89 -16.06 47.94
C GLU A 230 33.79 -16.30 49.47
N ARG A 231 32.86 -17.13 49.86
CA ARG A 231 33.04 -18.39 50.64
C ARG A 231 31.73 -19.18 50.62
#